data_f757b4a228b53b967a43015994e743ed
#
_entry.id   f757b4a228b53b967a43015994e743ed
#
_cell.length_a   1.000
_cell.length_b   1.000
_cell.length_c   1.000
_cell.angle_alpha   90.00
_cell.angle_beta   90.00
_cell.angle_gamma   90.00
#
_symmetry.space_group_name_H-M   'P 1'
#
loop_
_entity.id
_entity.type
_entity.pdbx_description
1 polymer ?
#
loop_
_entity_poly.entity_id
_entity_poly.type
_entity_poly.pdbx_seq_one_letter_code
_entity_poly.pdbx_strand_id
1 'polypeptide(L)'
;MILGARAPACLEWARAFAGAGWHVTVADSLSWPLARSSRSAHAFLRLPEPRRDVNAWIKALLKAIQAEKIDLVMPTCEEVFYLAHGLDRLRQVCRVFTSDFSLLDELHHKGRFPTLTKDWPVVAPETRMLESPAALLAYG
;
A
#
# COMPACT_ATOMS: atom_id res chain seq x y z
N MET A 1 2.46 -12.33 0.05
CA MET A 1 2.21 -11.56 -1.22
C MET A 1 2.58 -10.12 -1.00
N ILE A 2 3.29 -9.49 -1.95
CA ILE A 2 3.66 -8.07 -1.91
C ILE A 2 2.94 -7.37 -3.06
N LEU A 3 2.21 -6.30 -2.75
CA LEU A 3 1.45 -5.50 -3.72
C LEU A 3 2.28 -4.30 -4.18
N GLY A 4 1.97 -3.78 -5.38
CA GLY A 4 2.69 -2.66 -5.97
C GLY A 4 4.01 -3.09 -6.62
N ALA A 5 3.98 -4.19 -7.38
CA ALA A 5 5.17 -4.77 -8.02
C ALA A 5 5.92 -3.82 -8.98
N ARG A 6 5.32 -2.67 -9.32
CA ARG A 6 5.95 -1.57 -10.08
C ARG A 6 6.94 -0.77 -9.24
N ALA A 7 6.80 -0.76 -7.91
CA ALA A 7 7.62 0.06 -7.03
C ALA A 7 8.97 -0.61 -6.73
N PRO A 8 10.08 0.15 -6.70
CA PRO A 8 11.37 -0.36 -6.24
C PRO A 8 11.30 -0.96 -4.83
N ALA A 9 10.50 -0.38 -3.93
CA ALA A 9 10.28 -0.91 -2.58
C ALA A 9 9.74 -2.36 -2.59
N CYS A 10 8.83 -2.71 -3.51
CA CYS A 10 8.35 -4.08 -3.67
C CYS A 10 9.49 -5.05 -4.01
N LEU A 11 10.40 -4.64 -4.89
CA LEU A 11 11.56 -5.46 -5.27
C LEU A 11 12.50 -5.70 -4.09
N GLU A 12 12.78 -4.68 -3.28
CA GLU A 12 13.63 -4.81 -2.10
C GLU A 12 12.99 -5.70 -1.03
N TRP A 13 11.69 -5.53 -0.77
CA TRP A 13 10.98 -6.43 0.13
C TRP A 13 10.92 -7.86 -0.40
N ALA A 14 10.73 -8.06 -1.71
CA ALA A 14 10.77 -9.39 -2.30
C ALA A 14 12.13 -10.07 -2.08
N ARG A 15 13.22 -9.34 -2.23
CA ARG A 15 14.58 -9.84 -1.96
C ARG A 15 14.78 -10.20 -0.49
N ALA A 16 14.35 -9.32 0.42
CA ALA A 16 14.48 -9.54 1.86
C ALA A 16 13.68 -10.77 2.32
N PHE A 17 12.42 -10.89 1.92
CA PHE A 17 11.59 -12.04 2.27
C PHE A 17 12.10 -13.34 1.65
N ALA A 18 12.51 -13.35 0.37
CA ALA A 18 13.08 -14.53 -0.27
C ALA A 18 14.39 -14.94 0.39
N GLY A 19 15.25 -13.98 0.76
CA GLY A 19 16.48 -14.24 1.50
C GLY A 19 16.24 -14.83 2.90
N ALA A 20 15.09 -14.52 3.51
CA ALA A 20 14.62 -15.09 4.78
C ALA A 20 13.88 -16.45 4.62
N GLY A 21 13.84 -17.01 3.41
CA GLY A 21 13.25 -18.32 3.14
C GLY A 21 11.74 -18.29 2.86
N TRP A 22 11.14 -17.11 2.65
CA TRP A 22 9.71 -17.01 2.32
C TRP A 22 9.45 -17.29 0.84
N HIS A 23 8.30 -17.93 0.57
CA HIS A 23 7.77 -18.02 -0.79
C HIS A 23 7.09 -16.70 -1.15
N VAL A 24 7.67 -15.94 -2.07
CA VAL A 24 7.24 -14.57 -2.39
C VAL A 24 6.40 -14.55 -3.66
N THR A 25 5.15 -14.12 -3.54
CA THR A 25 4.29 -13.75 -4.67
C THR A 25 4.25 -12.23 -4.75
N VAL A 26 4.51 -11.64 -5.91
CA VAL A 26 4.32 -10.20 -6.16
C VAL A 26 3.07 -9.97 -7.00
N ALA A 27 2.36 -8.87 -6.79
CA ALA A 27 1.12 -8.58 -7.54
C ALA A 27 1.01 -7.11 -7.93
N ASP A 28 0.41 -6.86 -9.11
CA ASP A 28 0.17 -5.52 -9.66
C ASP A 28 -0.97 -5.56 -10.69
N SER A 29 -1.51 -4.37 -11.03
CA SER A 29 -2.43 -4.21 -12.17
C SER A 29 -1.69 -4.12 -13.52
N LEU A 30 -0.42 -3.70 -13.51
CA LEU A 30 0.42 -3.67 -14.71
C LEU A 30 0.80 -5.08 -15.15
N SER A 31 0.92 -5.28 -16.48
CA SER A 31 1.30 -6.56 -17.04
C SER A 31 2.78 -6.90 -16.84
N TRP A 32 3.66 -5.89 -16.83
CA TRP A 32 5.12 -6.03 -16.73
C TRP A 32 5.69 -5.06 -15.68
N PRO A 33 5.37 -5.23 -14.39
CA PRO A 33 5.95 -4.40 -13.35
C PRO A 33 7.40 -4.82 -13.03
N LEU A 34 8.14 -3.91 -12.40
CA LEU A 34 9.56 -4.06 -12.10
C LEU A 34 9.90 -5.38 -11.39
N ALA A 35 9.18 -5.71 -10.33
CA ALA A 35 9.49 -6.89 -9.51
C ALA A 35 9.11 -8.24 -10.17
N ARG A 36 8.31 -8.23 -11.25
CA ARG A 36 7.89 -9.47 -11.94
C ARG A 36 9.05 -10.30 -12.44
N SER A 37 10.10 -9.66 -12.95
CA SER A 37 11.28 -10.34 -13.53
C SER A 37 12.34 -10.71 -12.50
N SER A 38 12.10 -10.42 -11.21
CA SER A 38 13.06 -10.76 -10.15
C SER A 38 13.07 -12.23 -9.83
N ARG A 39 14.28 -12.82 -9.68
CA ARG A 39 14.43 -14.19 -9.18
C ARG A 39 13.96 -14.38 -7.73
N SER A 40 13.77 -13.29 -6.99
CA SER A 40 13.21 -13.32 -5.64
C SER A 40 11.68 -13.37 -5.63
N ALA A 41 11.01 -13.16 -6.76
CA ALA A 41 9.58 -13.36 -6.92
C ALA A 41 9.33 -14.76 -7.47
N HIS A 42 8.77 -15.66 -6.66
CA HIS A 42 8.43 -17.02 -7.08
C HIS A 42 7.22 -17.04 -8.01
N ALA A 43 6.28 -16.11 -7.82
CA ALA A 43 5.10 -15.94 -8.65
C ALA A 43 4.75 -14.47 -8.86
N PHE A 44 4.09 -14.18 -9.98
CA PHE A 44 3.48 -12.89 -10.26
C PHE A 44 1.97 -13.07 -10.53
N LEU A 45 1.16 -12.26 -9.88
CA LEU A 45 -0.29 -12.23 -10.11
C LEU A 45 -0.72 -10.86 -10.64
N ARG A 46 -1.45 -10.89 -11.73
CA ARG A 46 -2.09 -9.68 -12.24
C ARG A 46 -3.45 -9.48 -11.57
N LEU A 47 -3.62 -8.36 -10.89
CA LEU A 47 -4.90 -7.96 -10.28
C LEU A 47 -5.62 -6.91 -11.14
N PRO A 48 -6.94 -6.77 -11.01
CA PRO A 48 -7.66 -5.62 -11.58
C PRO A 48 -7.06 -4.30 -11.10
N GLU A 49 -7.36 -3.21 -11.78
CA GLU A 49 -6.96 -1.87 -11.34
C GLU A 49 -7.88 -1.39 -10.20
N PRO A 50 -7.36 -1.11 -8.99
CA PRO A 50 -8.19 -0.78 -7.83
C PRO A 50 -8.94 0.54 -8.00
N ARG A 51 -8.40 1.50 -8.77
CA ARG A 51 -9.04 2.80 -9.02
C ARG A 51 -10.34 2.68 -9.80
N ARG A 52 -10.51 1.63 -10.62
CA ARG A 52 -11.73 1.42 -11.41
C ARG A 52 -12.86 0.83 -10.59
N ASP A 53 -12.53 -0.17 -9.78
CA ASP A 53 -13.50 -0.86 -8.92
C ASP A 53 -12.77 -1.51 -7.75
N VAL A 54 -12.87 -0.86 -6.58
CA VAL A 54 -12.25 -1.34 -5.34
C VAL A 54 -12.85 -2.69 -4.90
N ASN A 55 -14.15 -2.87 -5.06
CA ASN A 55 -14.81 -4.11 -4.65
C ASN A 55 -14.41 -5.30 -5.53
N ALA A 56 -14.32 -5.11 -6.84
CA ALA A 56 -13.83 -6.12 -7.76
C ALA A 56 -12.36 -6.45 -7.45
N TRP A 57 -11.54 -5.45 -7.13
CA TRP A 57 -10.14 -5.64 -6.76
C TRP A 57 -10.01 -6.44 -5.45
N ILE A 58 -10.74 -6.08 -4.39
CA ILE A 58 -10.76 -6.83 -3.11
C ILE A 58 -11.22 -8.27 -3.34
N LYS A 59 -12.27 -8.49 -4.15
CA LYS A 59 -12.74 -9.85 -4.49
C LYS A 59 -11.67 -10.67 -5.20
N ALA A 60 -10.97 -10.09 -6.16
CA ALA A 60 -9.87 -10.73 -6.87
C ALA A 60 -8.71 -11.06 -5.94
N LEU A 61 -8.36 -10.12 -5.04
CA LEU A 61 -7.31 -10.31 -4.03
C LEU A 61 -7.65 -11.45 -3.06
N LEU A 62 -8.87 -11.49 -2.53
CA LEU A 62 -9.34 -12.58 -1.66
C LEU A 62 -9.23 -13.94 -2.36
N LYS A 63 -9.66 -14.02 -3.63
CA LYS A 63 -9.52 -15.24 -4.42
C LYS A 63 -8.05 -15.66 -4.59
N ALA A 64 -7.17 -14.70 -4.88
CA ALA A 64 -5.74 -14.94 -5.02
C ALA A 64 -5.11 -15.41 -3.70
N ILE A 65 -5.46 -14.79 -2.57
CA ILE A 65 -4.98 -15.18 -1.24
C ILE A 65 -5.31 -16.65 -0.95
N GLN A 66 -6.55 -17.06 -1.21
CA GLN A 66 -6.99 -18.44 -0.99
C GLN A 66 -6.32 -19.43 -1.93
N ALA A 67 -6.24 -19.11 -3.24
CA ALA A 67 -5.67 -19.97 -4.25
C ALA A 67 -4.17 -20.24 -4.02
N GLU A 68 -3.43 -19.18 -3.66
CA GLU A 68 -1.98 -19.23 -3.46
C GLU A 68 -1.57 -19.47 -1.99
N LYS A 69 -2.56 -19.67 -1.09
CA LYS A 69 -2.34 -19.90 0.35
C LYS A 69 -1.45 -18.82 0.98
N ILE A 70 -1.79 -17.57 0.75
CA ILE A 70 -1.01 -16.41 1.20
C ILE A 70 -1.20 -16.18 2.70
N ASP A 71 -0.14 -16.19 3.48
CA ASP A 71 -0.15 -15.92 4.92
C ASP A 71 -0.12 -14.42 5.26
N LEU A 72 0.55 -13.63 4.41
CA LEU A 72 0.76 -12.19 4.63
C LEU A 72 0.59 -11.40 3.34
N VAL A 73 -0.21 -10.34 3.38
CA VAL A 73 -0.30 -9.32 2.33
C VAL A 73 0.36 -8.04 2.80
N MET A 74 1.28 -7.51 1.99
CA MET A 74 2.02 -6.28 2.26
C MET A 74 1.93 -5.31 1.08
N PRO A 75 1.34 -4.12 1.25
CA PRO A 75 1.33 -3.07 0.24
C PRO A 75 2.66 -2.30 0.26
N THR A 76 3.07 -1.77 -0.88
CA THR A 76 4.28 -0.93 -1.01
C THR A 76 4.02 0.44 -1.62
N CYS A 77 2.78 0.71 -2.01
CA CYS A 77 2.32 1.97 -2.59
C CYS A 77 0.91 2.30 -2.11
N GLU A 78 0.20 3.14 -2.85
CA GLU A 78 -1.16 3.60 -2.58
C GLU A 78 -2.20 2.47 -2.51
N GLU A 79 -1.85 1.25 -2.88
CA GLU A 79 -2.68 0.06 -2.64
C GLU A 79 -3.06 -0.10 -1.17
N VAL A 80 -2.28 0.48 -0.25
CA VAL A 80 -2.57 0.50 1.19
C VAL A 80 -3.96 1.06 1.49
N PHE A 81 -4.38 2.13 0.81
CA PHE A 81 -5.71 2.73 1.01
C PHE A 81 -6.84 1.83 0.52
N TYR A 82 -6.66 1.17 -0.63
CA TYR A 82 -7.65 0.21 -1.15
C TYR A 82 -7.74 -1.05 -0.27
N LEU A 83 -6.61 -1.52 0.27
CA LEU A 83 -6.61 -2.61 1.26
C LEU A 83 -7.42 -2.25 2.50
N ALA A 84 -7.25 -1.03 3.00
CA ALA A 84 -7.94 -0.56 4.19
C ALA A 84 -9.48 -0.57 4.04
N HIS A 85 -10.01 -0.34 2.84
CA HIS A 85 -11.45 -0.48 2.57
C HIS A 85 -11.97 -1.93 2.68
N GLY A 86 -11.12 -2.92 2.48
CA GLY A 86 -11.50 -4.34 2.58
C GLY A 86 -10.89 -5.06 3.78
N LEU A 87 -10.30 -4.33 4.73
CA LEU A 87 -9.41 -4.85 5.75
C LEU A 87 -10.04 -5.94 6.62
N ASP A 88 -11.29 -5.72 7.07
CA ASP A 88 -12.02 -6.70 7.91
C ASP A 88 -12.18 -8.06 7.20
N ARG A 89 -12.47 -8.03 5.91
CA ARG A 89 -12.63 -9.24 5.09
C ARG A 89 -11.30 -9.93 4.85
N LEU A 90 -10.24 -9.16 4.60
CA LEU A 90 -8.90 -9.67 4.34
C LEU A 90 -8.28 -10.29 5.59
N ARG A 91 -8.47 -9.68 6.76
CA ARG A 91 -7.97 -10.18 8.06
C ARG A 91 -8.60 -11.52 8.47
N GLN A 92 -9.75 -11.89 7.91
CA GLN A 92 -10.36 -13.20 8.14
C GLN A 92 -9.62 -14.35 7.44
N VAL A 93 -8.81 -14.06 6.41
CA VAL A 93 -8.18 -15.09 5.58
C VAL A 93 -6.66 -15.04 5.60
N CYS A 94 -6.05 -13.90 5.95
CA CYS A 94 -4.59 -13.75 6.05
C CYS A 94 -4.20 -12.58 6.96
N ARG A 95 -2.91 -12.48 7.28
CA ARG A 95 -2.36 -11.26 7.89
C ARG A 95 -2.25 -10.16 6.84
N VAL A 96 -2.58 -8.92 7.23
CA VAL A 96 -2.45 -7.75 6.34
C VAL A 96 -1.62 -6.70 7.04
N PHE A 97 -0.51 -6.31 6.42
CA PHE A 97 0.39 -5.30 6.96
C PHE A 97 -0.10 -3.90 6.58
N THR A 98 -1.12 -3.44 7.26
CA THR A 98 -1.67 -2.08 7.12
C THR A 98 -2.45 -1.68 8.36
N SER A 99 -2.65 -0.37 8.52
CA SER A 99 -3.53 0.23 9.53
C SER A 99 -4.95 0.41 8.99
N ASP A 100 -5.87 0.77 9.88
CA ASP A 100 -7.23 1.14 9.49
C ASP A 100 -7.25 2.42 8.66
N PHE A 101 -8.26 2.58 7.82
CA PHE A 101 -8.35 3.69 6.86
C PHE A 101 -8.28 5.07 7.52
N SER A 102 -8.94 5.25 8.67
CA SER A 102 -8.93 6.52 9.40
C SER A 102 -7.53 6.97 9.80
N LEU A 103 -6.72 6.06 10.32
CA LEU A 103 -5.34 6.35 10.70
C LEU A 103 -4.47 6.63 9.46
N LEU A 104 -4.65 5.87 8.38
CA LEU A 104 -3.93 6.10 7.13
C LEU A 104 -4.26 7.47 6.53
N ASP A 105 -5.54 7.88 6.53
CA ASP A 105 -5.98 9.17 6.03
C ASP A 105 -5.39 10.33 6.85
N GLU A 106 -5.38 10.21 8.17
CA GLU A 106 -4.77 11.21 9.05
C GLU A 106 -3.26 11.34 8.81
N LEU A 107 -2.53 10.22 8.75
CA LEU A 107 -1.09 10.20 8.52
C LEU A 107 -0.71 10.71 7.13
N HIS A 108 -1.51 10.42 6.12
CA HIS A 108 -1.26 10.83 4.74
C HIS A 108 -1.63 12.30 4.48
N HIS A 109 -2.55 12.87 5.24
CA HIS A 109 -3.01 14.24 5.04
C HIS A 109 -2.01 15.24 5.61
N LYS A 110 -1.18 15.84 4.74
CA LYS A 110 -0.07 16.73 5.13
C LYS A 110 -0.49 17.89 6.05
N GLY A 111 -1.69 18.44 5.87
CA GLY A 111 -2.20 19.50 6.72
C GLY A 111 -2.63 19.06 8.12
N ARG A 112 -2.99 17.78 8.30
CA ARG A 112 -3.39 17.21 9.60
C ARG A 112 -2.22 16.57 10.35
N PHE A 113 -1.19 16.14 9.64
CA PHE A 113 -0.02 15.48 10.20
C PHE A 113 0.66 16.25 11.35
N PRO A 114 0.89 17.59 11.27
CA PRO A 114 1.47 18.35 12.38
C PRO A 114 0.62 18.31 13.66
N THR A 115 -0.71 18.33 13.53
CA THR A 115 -1.62 18.24 14.67
C THR A 115 -1.58 16.84 15.31
N LEU A 116 -1.51 15.79 14.49
CA LEU A 116 -1.40 14.41 14.95
C LEU A 116 -0.09 14.18 15.73
N THR A 117 0.98 14.79 15.29
CA THR A 117 2.34 14.56 15.83
C THR A 117 2.79 15.58 16.86
N LYS A 118 1.92 16.52 17.28
CA LYS A 118 2.26 17.64 18.18
C LYS A 118 2.90 17.20 19.51
N ASP A 119 2.52 16.05 20.04
CA ASP A 119 2.99 15.51 21.31
C ASP A 119 4.14 14.49 21.13
N TRP A 120 4.64 14.31 19.92
CA TRP A 120 5.76 13.42 19.63
C TRP A 120 7.08 14.13 19.96
N PRO A 121 8.17 13.40 20.27
CA PRO A 121 9.48 13.97 20.57
C PRO A 121 10.22 14.47 19.30
N VAL A 122 9.49 14.83 18.27
CA VAL A 122 10.00 15.35 16.99
C VAL A 122 9.19 16.57 16.59
N VAL A 123 9.84 17.54 15.95
CA VAL A 123 9.19 18.75 15.47
C VAL A 123 8.77 18.53 14.01
N ALA A 124 7.47 18.60 13.74
CA ALA A 124 6.97 18.60 12.35
C ALA A 124 7.28 19.94 11.68
N PRO A 125 7.55 19.96 10.37
CA PRO A 125 7.71 21.21 9.61
C PRO A 125 6.46 22.09 9.73
N GLU A 126 6.66 23.41 9.76
CA GLU A 126 5.54 24.35 9.67
C GLU A 126 4.76 24.10 8.38
N THR A 127 3.48 23.86 8.51
CA THR A 127 2.63 23.49 7.38
C THR A 127 1.39 24.38 7.37
N ARG A 128 1.12 25.03 6.25
CA ARG A 128 -0.09 25.81 6.02
C ARG A 128 -0.91 25.22 4.90
N MET A 129 -2.21 25.10 5.15
CA MET A 129 -3.18 24.74 4.14
C MET A 129 -3.61 26.02 3.41
N LEU A 130 -3.45 26.02 2.09
CA LEU A 130 -3.87 27.13 1.23
C LEU A 130 -5.18 26.74 0.54
N GLU A 131 -6.22 27.55 0.73
CA GLU A 131 -7.56 27.25 0.22
C GLU A 131 -7.76 27.64 -1.25
N SER A 132 -6.83 28.42 -1.82
CA SER A 132 -6.92 28.86 -3.22
C SER A 132 -5.54 29.20 -3.82
N PRO A 133 -5.41 29.20 -5.16
CA PRO A 133 -4.21 29.71 -5.83
C PRO A 133 -3.90 31.16 -5.50
N ALA A 134 -4.93 32.00 -5.25
CA ALA A 134 -4.74 33.38 -4.85
C ALA A 134 -4.08 33.50 -3.47
N ALA A 135 -4.41 32.62 -2.54
CA ALA A 135 -3.78 32.54 -1.23
C ALA A 135 -2.28 32.20 -1.34
N LEU A 136 -1.89 31.39 -2.32
CA LEU A 136 -0.47 31.09 -2.60
C LEU A 136 0.29 32.33 -3.05
N LEU A 137 -0.28 33.14 -3.95
CA LEU A 137 0.34 34.38 -4.43
C LEU A 137 0.47 35.44 -3.33
N ALA A 138 -0.45 35.45 -2.38
CA ALA A 138 -0.41 36.36 -1.24
C ALA A 138 0.55 35.91 -0.12
N TYR A 139 1.08 34.71 -0.21
CA TYR A 139 1.97 34.12 0.81
C TYR A 139 3.47 34.43 0.58
N GLY A 140 3.86 34.87 -0.59
CA GLY A 140 5.21 35.36 -0.92
C GLY A 140 5.32 36.84 -0.65
#